data_4088ebde911cd70e4421ab1b7d9ff966
#
_entry.id   4088ebde911cd70e4421ab1b7d9ff966
#
_cell.length_a   1.000
_cell.length_b   1.000
_cell.length_c   1.000
_cell.angle_alpha   90.00
_cell.angle_beta   90.00
_cell.angle_gamma   90.00
#
_symmetry.space_group_name_H-M   'P 1'
#
loop_
_entity.id
_entity.type
_entity.pdbx_description
1 polymer ?
#
loop_
_entity_poly.entity_id
_entity_poly.type
_entity_poly.pdbx_seq_one_letter_code
_entity_poly.pdbx_strand_id
1 'polypeptide(L)'
;RVRSSAASDVYKRQRLTEYAAARPSAQYHEKKNGEHGVWTIKCDVALPCATQNELDLEDAKQLVANGVFAVAEGANMPTTMEATEYFQKNGVLFCPGKASNAGGVATSALEMSQNSERLSWTFEEVDAKLKTIMVNIFHNLDDAAKKYGMEGNYVAGANIAGFLKVADAMTAQGIV
;
A
#
# COMPACT_ATOMS: atom_id res chain seq x y z
N ARG A 1 12.50 -11.54 2.69
CA ARG A 1 12.88 -11.35 1.27
C ARG A 1 11.99 -12.20 0.37
N VAL A 2 10.82 -11.70 0.03
CA VAL A 2 9.92 -12.32 -0.95
C VAL A 2 9.96 -11.45 -2.22
N ARG A 3 11.10 -11.40 -2.91
CA ARG A 3 11.25 -10.51 -4.07
C ARG A 3 11.19 -11.18 -5.45
N SER A 4 11.05 -12.50 -5.52
CA SER A 4 11.14 -13.18 -6.83
C SER A 4 9.90 -13.95 -7.28
N SER A 5 8.92 -14.15 -6.39
CA SER A 5 7.75 -14.97 -6.72
C SER A 5 6.71 -14.24 -7.58
N ALA A 6 6.40 -12.97 -7.24
CA ALA A 6 5.34 -12.24 -7.91
C ALA A 6 5.57 -12.03 -9.41
N ALA A 7 6.80 -11.70 -9.83
CA ALA A 7 7.11 -11.49 -11.25
C ALA A 7 7.03 -12.79 -12.07
N SER A 8 7.41 -13.93 -11.48
CA SER A 8 7.29 -15.25 -12.14
C SER A 8 5.85 -15.69 -12.27
N ASP A 9 5.03 -15.43 -11.23
CA ASP A 9 3.61 -15.80 -11.21
C ASP A 9 2.78 -15.01 -12.23
N VAL A 10 2.99 -13.70 -12.32
CA VAL A 10 2.27 -12.85 -13.28
C VAL A 10 2.59 -13.25 -14.72
N TYR A 11 3.86 -13.50 -15.02
CA TYR A 11 4.28 -13.80 -16.40
C TYR A 11 3.92 -15.20 -16.86
N LYS A 12 4.02 -16.21 -15.97
CA LYS A 12 3.76 -17.61 -16.29
C LYS A 12 2.43 -18.13 -15.79
N ARG A 13 1.65 -17.31 -15.09
CA ARG A 13 0.42 -17.73 -14.38
C ARG A 13 0.63 -18.93 -13.44
N GLN A 14 1.83 -19.05 -12.87
CA GLN A 14 2.19 -20.12 -11.94
C GLN A 14 1.57 -19.88 -10.58
N ARG A 15 1.08 -20.93 -9.97
CA ARG A 15 0.65 -20.90 -8.55
C ARG A 15 1.85 -20.99 -7.62
N LEU A 16 1.70 -20.48 -6.39
CA LEU A 16 2.77 -20.53 -5.37
C LEU A 16 3.21 -21.98 -5.08
N THR A 17 2.33 -22.98 -5.23
CA THR A 17 2.63 -24.39 -5.12
C THR A 17 3.67 -24.85 -6.16
N GLU A 18 3.56 -24.38 -7.39
CA GLU A 18 4.50 -24.71 -8.46
C GLU A 18 5.86 -24.04 -8.20
N TYR A 19 5.86 -22.81 -7.68
CA TYR A 19 7.08 -22.15 -7.27
C TYR A 19 7.80 -22.91 -6.16
N ALA A 20 7.07 -23.37 -5.14
CA ALA A 20 7.65 -24.16 -4.04
C ALA A 20 8.22 -25.48 -4.54
N ALA A 21 7.56 -26.14 -5.51
CA ALA A 21 8.09 -27.37 -6.12
C ALA A 21 9.39 -27.13 -6.90
N ALA A 22 9.54 -25.97 -7.54
CA ALA A 22 10.71 -25.59 -8.32
C ALA A 22 11.87 -25.02 -7.48
N ARG A 23 11.65 -24.67 -6.20
CA ARG A 23 12.62 -24.02 -5.32
C ARG A 23 12.71 -24.73 -3.97
N PRO A 24 13.74 -25.55 -3.72
CA PRO A 24 13.89 -26.32 -2.49
C PRO A 24 13.96 -25.49 -1.20
N SER A 25 14.32 -24.21 -1.31
CA SER A 25 14.36 -23.27 -0.16
C SER A 25 13.02 -22.60 0.14
N ALA A 26 12.01 -22.76 -0.72
CA ALA A 26 10.68 -22.21 -0.53
C ALA A 26 9.80 -23.20 0.24
N GLN A 27 9.09 -22.68 1.26
CA GLN A 27 8.08 -23.44 1.99
C GLN A 27 6.71 -22.87 1.61
N TYR A 28 5.83 -23.73 1.13
CA TYR A 28 4.43 -23.38 0.85
C TYR A 28 3.55 -23.82 2.02
N HIS A 29 2.83 -22.87 2.57
CA HIS A 29 1.83 -23.13 3.61
C HIS A 29 0.46 -22.75 3.05
N GLU A 30 -0.39 -23.74 2.86
CA GLU A 30 -1.77 -23.51 2.42
C GLU A 30 -2.57 -22.86 3.55
N LYS A 31 -3.19 -21.70 3.26
CA LYS A 31 -4.12 -21.06 4.19
C LYS A 31 -5.43 -21.84 4.20
N LYS A 32 -5.73 -22.51 5.29
CA LYS A 32 -7.02 -23.17 5.52
C LYS A 32 -8.02 -22.17 6.12
N ASN A 33 -9.30 -22.45 5.98
CA ASN A 33 -10.35 -21.62 6.58
C ASN A 33 -10.12 -21.43 8.08
N GLY A 34 -10.03 -20.18 8.54
CA GLY A 34 -9.77 -19.81 9.92
C GLY A 34 -8.28 -19.74 10.32
N GLU A 35 -7.35 -19.99 9.40
CA GLU A 35 -5.93 -19.75 9.64
C GLU A 35 -5.51 -18.36 9.16
N HIS A 36 -4.54 -17.75 9.85
CA HIS A 36 -4.07 -16.39 9.56
C HIS A 36 -2.90 -16.34 8.54
N GLY A 37 -2.46 -17.50 8.05
CA GLY A 37 -1.48 -17.63 6.97
C GLY A 37 -0.18 -16.84 7.22
N VAL A 38 0.20 -15.99 6.25
CA VAL A 38 1.41 -15.16 6.29
C VAL A 38 1.42 -14.17 7.47
N TRP A 39 0.26 -13.77 7.97
CA TRP A 39 0.12 -12.78 9.05
C TRP A 39 0.52 -13.29 10.42
N THR A 40 0.76 -14.61 10.57
CA THR A 40 1.34 -15.21 11.79
C THR A 40 2.85 -15.04 11.90
N ILE A 41 3.52 -14.67 10.81
CA ILE A 41 4.97 -14.53 10.75
C ILE A 41 5.38 -13.21 11.40
N LYS A 42 6.32 -13.28 12.36
CA LYS A 42 6.86 -12.08 12.99
C LYS A 42 7.57 -11.19 11.97
N CYS A 43 7.17 -9.92 11.91
CA CYS A 43 7.76 -8.91 11.05
C CYS A 43 7.68 -7.53 11.71
N ASP A 44 8.56 -6.63 11.27
CA ASP A 44 8.55 -5.23 11.70
C ASP A 44 7.55 -4.41 10.89
N VAL A 45 7.41 -4.71 9.59
CA VAL A 45 6.53 -4.02 8.65
C VAL A 45 5.72 -5.04 7.88
N ALA A 46 4.40 -4.83 7.78
CA ALA A 46 3.49 -5.64 6.98
C ALA A 46 3.03 -4.87 5.73
N LEU A 47 3.10 -5.52 4.57
CA LEU A 47 2.74 -4.97 3.28
C LEU A 47 1.67 -5.84 2.61
N PRO A 48 0.38 -5.66 2.90
CA PRO A 48 -0.69 -6.38 2.22
C PRO A 48 -0.82 -5.88 0.77
N CYS A 49 -0.49 -6.76 -0.18
CA CYS A 49 -0.35 -6.41 -1.60
C CYS A 49 -1.12 -7.35 -2.55
N ALA A 50 -1.99 -8.23 -2.03
CA ALA A 50 -2.64 -9.23 -2.86
C ALA A 50 -4.09 -8.85 -3.22
N THR A 51 -5.03 -9.00 -2.29
CA THR A 51 -6.44 -8.85 -2.58
C THR A 51 -7.18 -8.01 -1.54
N GLN A 52 -8.37 -7.54 -1.93
CA GLN A 52 -9.27 -6.83 -1.02
C GLN A 52 -9.65 -7.71 0.18
N ASN A 53 -9.67 -7.12 1.37
CA ASN A 53 -10.02 -7.77 2.64
C ASN A 53 -9.19 -9.03 2.96
N GLU A 54 -7.93 -9.07 2.54
CA GLU A 54 -7.03 -10.18 2.85
C GLU A 54 -6.53 -10.19 4.29
N LEU A 55 -6.62 -9.05 4.99
CA LEU A 55 -6.17 -8.85 6.36
C LEU A 55 -7.36 -8.41 7.21
N ASP A 56 -7.83 -9.33 8.06
CA ASP A 56 -8.96 -9.11 8.96
C ASP A 56 -8.52 -8.71 10.37
N LEU A 57 -9.49 -8.56 11.29
CA LEU A 57 -9.21 -8.16 12.67
C LEU A 57 -8.34 -9.18 13.42
N GLU A 58 -8.53 -10.47 13.19
CA GLU A 58 -7.75 -11.50 13.89
C GLU A 58 -6.32 -11.54 13.35
N ASP A 59 -6.12 -11.35 12.05
CA ASP A 59 -4.81 -11.15 11.44
C ASP A 59 -4.10 -9.92 12.04
N ALA A 60 -4.82 -8.81 12.22
CA ALA A 60 -4.28 -7.59 12.82
C ALA A 60 -3.86 -7.81 14.28
N LYS A 61 -4.63 -8.56 15.06
CA LYS A 61 -4.26 -8.93 16.43
C LYS A 61 -2.96 -9.76 16.47
N GLN A 62 -2.80 -10.70 15.54
CA GLN A 62 -1.58 -11.49 15.43
C GLN A 62 -0.36 -10.62 15.09
N LEU A 63 -0.49 -9.72 14.13
CA LEU A 63 0.59 -8.81 13.73
C LEU A 63 1.00 -7.88 14.88
N VAL A 64 0.04 -7.31 15.61
CA VAL A 64 0.31 -6.45 16.77
C VAL A 64 0.98 -7.25 17.89
N ALA A 65 0.48 -8.45 18.20
CA ALA A 65 1.09 -9.34 19.19
C ALA A 65 2.54 -9.74 18.83
N ASN A 66 2.84 -9.84 17.53
CA ASN A 66 4.17 -10.12 17.01
C ASN A 66 5.09 -8.89 16.96
N GLY A 67 4.58 -7.70 17.29
CA GLY A 67 5.36 -6.46 17.40
C GLY A 67 5.50 -5.67 16.08
N VAL A 68 4.57 -5.81 15.13
CA VAL A 68 4.56 -4.98 13.92
C VAL A 68 4.42 -3.50 14.33
N PHE A 69 5.27 -2.63 13.79
CA PHE A 69 5.18 -1.19 14.07
C PHE A 69 4.59 -0.38 12.90
N ALA A 70 4.55 -0.96 11.69
CA ALA A 70 4.02 -0.27 10.52
C ALA A 70 3.29 -1.22 9.57
N VAL A 71 2.19 -0.75 9.00
CA VAL A 71 1.44 -1.41 7.92
C VAL A 71 1.28 -0.42 6.77
N ALA A 72 1.62 -0.82 5.55
CA ALA A 72 1.40 0.00 4.36
C ALA A 72 0.73 -0.85 3.26
N GLU A 73 -0.44 -0.42 2.85
CA GLU A 73 -1.26 -1.15 1.89
C GLU A 73 -0.74 -0.98 0.45
N GLY A 74 -0.37 -2.09 -0.19
CA GLY A 74 0.00 -2.11 -1.61
C GLY A 74 -1.16 -2.50 -2.53
N ALA A 75 -2.15 -3.23 -2.01
CA ALA A 75 -3.40 -3.53 -2.71
C ALA A 75 -4.48 -2.46 -2.48
N ASN A 76 -5.61 -2.58 -3.16
CA ASN A 76 -6.77 -1.74 -2.94
C ASN A 76 -7.63 -2.33 -1.81
N MET A 77 -7.74 -1.59 -0.70
CA MET A 77 -8.50 -1.98 0.50
C MET A 77 -8.21 -3.41 1.00
N PRO A 78 -6.94 -3.80 1.19
CA PRO A 78 -6.62 -5.15 1.64
C PRO A 78 -6.96 -5.39 3.11
N THR A 79 -7.00 -4.33 3.91
CA THR A 79 -7.26 -4.37 5.35
C THR A 79 -8.71 -3.99 5.63
N THR A 80 -9.41 -4.80 6.45
CA THR A 80 -10.78 -4.47 6.85
C THR A 80 -10.82 -3.23 7.75
N MET A 81 -11.99 -2.60 7.86
CA MET A 81 -12.17 -1.38 8.67
C MET A 81 -11.83 -1.64 10.14
N GLU A 82 -12.30 -2.74 10.70
CA GLU A 82 -12.04 -3.14 12.08
C GLU A 82 -10.55 -3.38 12.34
N ALA A 83 -9.85 -3.98 11.39
CA ALA A 83 -8.40 -4.19 11.47
C ALA A 83 -7.65 -2.86 11.41
N THR A 84 -8.05 -1.93 10.53
CA THR A 84 -7.48 -0.59 10.43
C THR A 84 -7.63 0.18 11.74
N GLU A 85 -8.82 0.19 12.32
CA GLU A 85 -9.07 0.83 13.62
C GLU A 85 -8.23 0.19 14.74
N TYR A 86 -8.09 -1.13 14.70
CA TYR A 86 -7.28 -1.86 15.68
C TYR A 86 -5.80 -1.47 15.60
N PHE A 87 -5.22 -1.39 14.41
CA PHE A 87 -3.84 -0.91 14.21
C PHE A 87 -3.66 0.50 14.78
N GLN A 88 -4.56 1.43 14.43
CA GLN A 88 -4.48 2.82 14.91
C GLN A 88 -4.58 2.90 16.45
N LYS A 89 -5.50 2.15 17.06
CA LYS A 89 -5.66 2.12 18.54
C LYS A 89 -4.44 1.54 19.26
N ASN A 90 -3.67 0.68 18.61
CA ASN A 90 -2.45 0.08 19.17
C ASN A 90 -1.16 0.81 18.75
N GLY A 91 -1.26 2.01 18.18
CA GLY A 91 -0.11 2.86 17.85
C GLY A 91 0.72 2.35 16.65
N VAL A 92 0.17 1.46 15.83
CA VAL A 92 0.82 1.01 14.60
C VAL A 92 0.68 2.10 13.54
N LEU A 93 1.78 2.46 12.88
CA LEU A 93 1.75 3.38 11.75
C LEU A 93 1.03 2.71 10.58
N PHE A 94 -0.16 3.22 10.26
CA PHE A 94 -0.98 2.66 9.18
C PHE A 94 -1.06 3.63 8.00
N CYS A 95 -0.52 3.21 6.85
CA CYS A 95 -0.57 3.97 5.61
C CYS A 95 -1.60 3.36 4.65
N PRO A 96 -2.71 4.07 4.37
CA PRO A 96 -3.80 3.54 3.57
C PRO A 96 -3.43 3.40 2.09
N GLY A 97 -4.01 2.42 1.41
CA GLY A 97 -3.76 2.10 0.01
C GLY A 97 -3.86 3.29 -0.94
N LYS A 98 -4.86 4.15 -0.74
CA LYS A 98 -5.05 5.39 -1.53
C LYS A 98 -3.81 6.32 -1.57
N ALA A 99 -2.88 6.16 -0.62
CA ALA A 99 -1.61 6.88 -0.59
C ALA A 99 -0.44 5.94 -0.92
N SER A 100 -0.32 4.82 -0.20
CA SER A 100 0.86 3.93 -0.32
C SER A 100 0.91 3.13 -1.62
N ASN A 101 -0.23 2.86 -2.28
CA ASN A 101 -0.24 2.15 -3.56
C ASN A 101 -0.23 3.09 -4.80
N ALA A 102 -0.19 4.39 -4.60
CA ALA A 102 -0.24 5.38 -5.68
C ALA A 102 0.95 5.30 -6.65
N GLY A 103 2.01 4.60 -6.30
CA GLY A 103 3.19 4.41 -7.15
C GLY A 103 2.88 3.72 -8.47
N GLY A 104 1.96 2.76 -8.49
CA GLY A 104 1.54 2.08 -9.71
C GLY A 104 0.88 3.04 -10.71
N VAL A 105 -0.11 3.80 -10.29
CA VAL A 105 -0.79 4.77 -11.15
C VAL A 105 0.12 5.94 -11.52
N ALA A 106 1.02 6.37 -10.62
CA ALA A 106 2.00 7.40 -10.91
C ALA A 106 2.97 6.97 -12.03
N THR A 107 3.44 5.73 -12.00
CA THR A 107 4.29 5.16 -13.07
C THR A 107 3.56 5.12 -14.41
N SER A 108 2.28 4.72 -14.41
CA SER A 108 1.45 4.76 -15.62
C SER A 108 1.28 6.17 -16.16
N ALA A 109 1.10 7.17 -15.31
CA ALA A 109 1.03 8.57 -15.72
C ALA A 109 2.36 9.07 -16.33
N LEU A 110 3.49 8.67 -15.75
CA LEU A 110 4.82 8.97 -16.31
C LEU A 110 5.00 8.31 -17.67
N GLU A 111 4.58 7.06 -17.84
CA GLU A 111 4.61 6.36 -19.13
C GLU A 111 3.76 7.09 -20.18
N MET A 112 2.54 7.47 -19.85
CA MET A 112 1.67 8.23 -20.76
C MET A 112 2.30 9.56 -21.15
N SER A 113 2.91 10.30 -20.21
CA SER A 113 3.61 11.55 -20.46
C SER A 113 4.79 11.36 -21.41
N GLN A 114 5.65 10.38 -21.13
CA GLN A 114 6.78 10.01 -21.98
C GLN A 114 6.33 9.69 -23.42
N ASN A 115 5.27 8.90 -23.56
CA ASN A 115 4.73 8.52 -24.86
C ASN A 115 4.17 9.72 -25.62
N SER A 116 3.50 10.65 -24.94
CA SER A 116 2.97 11.88 -25.54
C SER A 116 4.07 12.79 -26.03
N GLU A 117 5.16 12.89 -25.28
CA GLU A 117 6.34 13.69 -25.64
C GLU A 117 7.19 13.01 -26.72
N ARG A 118 6.95 11.72 -27.01
CA ARG A 118 7.75 10.87 -27.90
C ARG A 118 9.23 10.79 -27.48
N LEU A 119 9.46 10.81 -26.18
CA LEU A 119 10.79 10.68 -25.56
C LEU A 119 10.92 9.31 -24.89
N SER A 120 12.15 8.98 -24.54
CA SER A 120 12.46 7.82 -23.70
C SER A 120 13.31 8.28 -22.53
N TRP A 121 12.79 8.10 -21.32
CA TRP A 121 13.54 8.36 -20.10
C TRP A 121 14.32 7.13 -19.66
N THR A 122 15.41 7.34 -18.98
CA THR A 122 16.17 6.24 -18.37
C THR A 122 15.43 5.68 -17.15
N PHE A 123 15.83 4.51 -16.71
CA PHE A 123 15.29 3.91 -15.48
C PHE A 123 15.48 4.85 -14.28
N GLU A 124 16.67 5.45 -14.16
CA GLU A 124 17.02 6.35 -13.07
C GLU A 124 16.18 7.63 -13.05
N GLU A 125 15.85 8.17 -14.22
CA GLU A 125 14.98 9.33 -14.35
C GLU A 125 13.55 9.01 -13.90
N VAL A 126 13.02 7.87 -14.31
CA VAL A 126 11.68 7.42 -13.91
C VAL A 126 11.64 7.11 -12.40
N ASP A 127 12.64 6.41 -11.87
CA ASP A 127 12.74 6.08 -10.45
C ASP A 127 12.82 7.34 -9.58
N ALA A 128 13.63 8.33 -9.98
CA ALA A 128 13.74 9.61 -9.28
C ALA A 128 12.42 10.39 -9.28
N LYS A 129 11.70 10.43 -10.41
CA LYS A 129 10.37 11.05 -10.52
C LYS A 129 9.37 10.33 -9.61
N LEU A 130 9.31 9.01 -9.65
CA LEU A 130 8.43 8.20 -8.82
C LEU A 130 8.71 8.42 -7.33
N LYS A 131 9.97 8.40 -6.93
CA LYS A 131 10.37 8.67 -5.54
C LYS A 131 9.90 10.05 -5.08
N THR A 132 10.08 11.08 -5.90
CA THR A 132 9.61 12.44 -5.60
C THR A 132 8.10 12.49 -5.44
N ILE A 133 7.34 11.82 -6.31
CA ILE A 133 5.88 11.73 -6.22
C ILE A 133 5.46 11.08 -4.90
N MET A 134 6.05 9.94 -4.54
CA MET A 134 5.68 9.21 -3.32
C MET A 134 6.04 9.99 -2.04
N VAL A 135 7.18 10.66 -2.00
CA VAL A 135 7.58 11.54 -0.90
C VAL A 135 6.59 12.70 -0.76
N ASN A 136 6.20 13.34 -1.86
CA ASN A 136 5.22 14.43 -1.83
C ASN A 136 3.83 13.96 -1.38
N ILE A 137 3.40 12.75 -1.78
CA ILE A 137 2.14 12.17 -1.29
C ILE A 137 2.19 12.01 0.23
N PHE A 138 3.29 11.47 0.76
CA PHE A 138 3.45 11.32 2.20
C PHE A 138 3.40 12.67 2.94
N HIS A 139 4.16 13.66 2.49
CA HIS A 139 4.13 14.98 3.11
C HIS A 139 2.75 15.62 3.06
N ASN A 140 2.05 15.54 1.93
CA ASN A 140 0.70 16.10 1.80
C ASN A 140 -0.29 15.49 2.80
N LEU A 141 -0.25 14.18 3.01
CA LEU A 141 -1.16 13.55 3.98
C LEU A 141 -0.74 13.80 5.44
N ASP A 142 0.56 13.83 5.73
CA ASP A 142 1.09 14.10 7.06
C ASP A 142 0.82 15.55 7.49
N ASP A 143 1.07 16.50 6.59
CA ASP A 143 0.78 17.92 6.80
C ASP A 143 -0.73 18.16 6.98
N ALA A 144 -1.57 17.49 6.19
CA ALA A 144 -3.01 17.56 6.36
C ALA A 144 -3.45 16.99 7.72
N ALA A 145 -2.93 15.83 8.13
CA ALA A 145 -3.22 15.25 9.43
C ALA A 145 -2.83 16.20 10.57
N LYS A 146 -1.63 16.76 10.54
CA LYS A 146 -1.14 17.74 11.53
C LYS A 146 -2.00 19.00 11.57
N LYS A 147 -2.28 19.59 10.40
CA LYS A 147 -3.06 20.84 10.29
C LYS A 147 -4.46 20.72 10.91
N TYR A 148 -5.07 19.54 10.82
CA TYR A 148 -6.43 19.29 11.32
C TYR A 148 -6.47 18.55 12.67
N GLY A 149 -5.35 18.50 13.41
CA GLY A 149 -5.28 17.94 14.76
C GLY A 149 -5.39 16.42 14.82
N MET A 150 -5.01 15.73 13.74
CA MET A 150 -5.04 14.27 13.60
C MET A 150 -3.64 13.71 13.36
N GLU A 151 -2.63 14.26 14.01
CA GLU A 151 -1.24 13.85 13.85
C GLU A 151 -1.08 12.32 14.02
N GLY A 152 -0.36 11.69 13.10
CA GLY A 152 -0.16 10.24 13.07
C GLY A 152 -1.34 9.44 12.48
N ASN A 153 -2.49 10.06 12.24
CA ASN A 153 -3.62 9.40 11.56
C ASN A 153 -3.54 9.62 10.04
N TYR A 154 -2.78 8.77 9.36
CA TYR A 154 -2.56 8.90 7.92
C TYR A 154 -3.80 8.55 7.08
N VAL A 155 -4.77 7.80 7.63
CA VAL A 155 -6.06 7.56 6.98
C VAL A 155 -6.84 8.87 6.88
N ALA A 156 -6.96 9.60 8.00
CA ALA A 156 -7.59 10.90 8.03
C ALA A 156 -6.82 11.92 7.16
N GLY A 157 -5.49 11.95 7.28
CA GLY A 157 -4.64 12.83 6.47
C GLY A 157 -4.83 12.64 4.98
N ALA A 158 -4.86 11.40 4.50
CA ALA A 158 -5.09 11.10 3.09
C ALA A 158 -6.49 11.51 2.61
N ASN A 159 -7.52 11.31 3.43
CA ASN A 159 -8.88 11.74 3.12
C ASN A 159 -8.98 13.27 3.04
N ILE A 160 -8.42 13.99 4.02
CA ILE A 160 -8.44 15.44 4.07
C ILE A 160 -7.65 16.03 2.91
N ALA A 161 -6.43 15.54 2.64
CA ALA A 161 -5.61 16.02 1.53
C ALA A 161 -6.30 15.85 0.17
N GLY A 162 -6.98 14.71 -0.03
CA GLY A 162 -7.77 14.48 -1.24
C GLY A 162 -8.98 15.41 -1.34
N PHE A 163 -9.73 15.58 -0.24
CA PHE A 163 -10.90 16.46 -0.19
C PHE A 163 -10.54 17.92 -0.45
N LEU A 164 -9.44 18.42 0.13
CA LEU A 164 -9.02 19.81 -0.05
C LEU A 164 -8.82 20.18 -1.51
N LYS A 165 -8.25 19.30 -2.33
CA LYS A 165 -8.09 19.55 -3.78
C LYS A 165 -9.42 19.76 -4.48
N VAL A 166 -10.44 18.99 -4.12
CA VAL A 166 -11.79 19.13 -4.69
C VAL A 166 -12.45 20.39 -4.17
N ALA A 167 -12.36 20.66 -2.88
CA ALA A 167 -12.94 21.85 -2.26
C ALA A 167 -12.32 23.14 -2.83
N ASP A 168 -11.01 23.19 -3.01
CA ASP A 168 -10.33 24.34 -3.62
C ASP A 168 -10.78 24.56 -5.08
N ALA A 169 -10.91 23.49 -5.86
CA ALA A 169 -11.43 23.55 -7.23
C ALA A 169 -12.88 24.05 -7.25
N MET A 170 -13.74 23.54 -6.38
CA MET A 170 -15.13 24.01 -6.25
C MET A 170 -15.21 25.47 -5.85
N THR A 171 -14.35 25.92 -4.93
CA THR A 171 -14.27 27.32 -4.51
C THR A 171 -13.85 28.23 -5.65
N ALA A 172 -12.87 27.80 -6.46
CA ALA A 172 -12.34 28.58 -7.58
C ALA A 172 -13.30 28.61 -8.79
N GLN A 173 -14.00 27.52 -9.05
CA GLN A 173 -14.87 27.37 -10.25
C GLN A 173 -16.35 27.67 -9.96
N GLY A 174 -16.74 27.73 -8.70
CA GLY A 174 -18.13 27.81 -8.29
C GLY A 174 -18.82 26.43 -8.26
N ILE A 175 -20.01 26.40 -7.67
CA ILE A 175 -20.90 25.22 -7.69
C ILE A 175 -21.81 25.39 -8.92
N VAL A 176 -21.65 24.49 -9.88
CA VAL A 176 -22.44 24.45 -11.12
C VAL A 176 -23.55 23.43 -10.97
#